data_680005fd9b164e5796471b3e55b602a6
#
_entry.id   680005fd9b164e5796471b3e55b602a6
#
_cell.length_a   1.000
_cell.length_b   1.000
_cell.length_c   1.000
_cell.angle_alpha   90.00
_cell.angle_beta   90.00
_cell.angle_gamma   90.00
#
_symmetry.space_group_name_H-M   'P 1'
#
loop_
_entity.id
_entity.type
_entity.pdbx_description
1 polymer ?
#
loop_
_entity_poly.entity_id
_entity_poly.type
_entity_poly.pdbx_seq_one_letter_code
_entity_poly.pdbx_strand_id
1 'polypeptide(L)'
;MKFTLSWLKDHLDTSASLAEIVETLTRIGLEVEHVHDPAAQLASFRIAHVLDAQRHPNADKLQVCMVDVGDNAPVQVVCGAPNARKGLKTVFSPPGTYIPPKRSEEHTSELQSRETISYA
;
A
#
# COMPACT_ATOMS: atom_id res chain seq x y z
N MET A 1 12.46 9.77 -23.07
CA MET A 1 11.15 10.45 -22.96
C MET A 1 10.30 9.70 -21.94
N LYS A 2 9.57 10.42 -21.11
CA LYS A 2 8.67 9.84 -20.11
C LYS A 2 7.29 10.47 -20.26
N PHE A 3 6.24 9.66 -20.15
CA PHE A 3 4.86 10.12 -20.17
C PHE A 3 3.98 9.19 -19.31
N THR A 4 2.82 9.66 -18.94
CA THR A 4 1.86 8.88 -18.16
C THR A 4 0.82 8.22 -19.06
N LEU A 5 0.25 7.11 -18.59
CA LEU A 5 -0.84 6.44 -19.30
C LEU A 5 -2.07 7.35 -19.47
N SER A 6 -2.37 8.17 -18.46
CA SER A 6 -3.48 9.13 -18.54
C SER A 6 -3.26 10.15 -19.64
N TRP A 7 -2.07 10.70 -19.75
CA TRP A 7 -1.74 11.64 -20.82
C TRP A 7 -1.83 11.01 -22.22
N LEU A 8 -1.35 9.77 -22.35
CA LEU A 8 -1.52 9.03 -23.61
C LEU A 8 -3.00 8.88 -23.98
N LYS A 9 -3.87 8.56 -23.00
CA LYS A 9 -5.31 8.40 -23.22
C LYS A 9 -6.04 9.70 -23.56
N ASP A 10 -5.49 10.85 -23.21
CA ASP A 10 -6.02 12.15 -23.64
C ASP A 10 -5.87 12.38 -25.17
N HIS A 11 -4.91 11.70 -25.79
CA HIS A 11 -4.64 11.80 -27.23
C HIS A 11 -5.03 10.55 -28.01
N LEU A 12 -5.31 9.44 -27.34
CA LEU A 12 -5.64 8.18 -27.96
C LEU A 12 -6.83 7.54 -27.25
N ASP A 13 -7.95 7.48 -27.95
CA ASP A 13 -9.13 6.78 -27.45
C ASP A 13 -8.91 5.26 -27.57
N THR A 14 -8.66 4.61 -26.44
CA THR A 14 -8.36 3.18 -26.39
C THR A 14 -8.82 2.57 -25.07
N SER A 15 -9.36 1.36 -25.15
CA SER A 15 -9.68 0.50 -24.01
C SER A 15 -8.56 -0.51 -23.71
N ALA A 16 -7.46 -0.48 -24.46
CA ALA A 16 -6.35 -1.41 -24.29
C ALA A 16 -5.73 -1.31 -22.88
N SER A 17 -5.33 -2.44 -22.36
CA SER A 17 -4.61 -2.54 -21.09
C SER A 17 -3.19 -1.96 -21.21
N LEU A 18 -2.58 -1.63 -20.07
CA LEU A 18 -1.19 -1.16 -20.05
C LEU A 18 -0.23 -2.15 -20.73
N ALA A 19 -0.41 -3.45 -20.48
CA ALA A 19 0.42 -4.49 -21.08
C ALA A 19 0.32 -4.51 -22.62
N GLU A 20 -0.88 -4.42 -23.17
CA GLU A 20 -1.11 -4.36 -24.62
C GLU A 20 -0.51 -3.09 -25.26
N ILE A 21 -0.60 -1.96 -24.57
CA ILE A 21 0.00 -0.71 -25.01
C ILE A 21 1.52 -0.84 -25.05
N VAL A 22 2.15 -1.33 -24.00
CA VAL A 22 3.61 -1.53 -23.92
C VAL A 22 4.09 -2.48 -25.03
N GLU A 23 3.41 -3.61 -25.20
CA GLU A 23 3.74 -4.57 -26.27
C GLU A 23 3.61 -3.95 -27.66
N THR A 24 2.54 -3.21 -27.89
CA THR A 24 2.30 -2.57 -29.19
C THR A 24 3.34 -1.50 -29.48
N LEU A 25 3.67 -0.64 -28.52
CA LEU A 25 4.72 0.36 -28.68
C LEU A 25 6.06 -0.27 -29.05
N THR A 26 6.45 -1.30 -28.32
CA THR A 26 7.68 -2.04 -28.60
C THR A 26 7.67 -2.66 -30.00
N ARG A 27 6.56 -3.26 -30.39
CA ARG A 27 6.40 -3.92 -31.70
C ARG A 27 6.49 -2.94 -32.88
N ILE A 28 6.03 -1.71 -32.72
CA ILE A 28 6.12 -0.67 -33.77
C ILE A 28 7.45 0.09 -33.76
N GLY A 29 8.40 -0.29 -32.91
CA GLY A 29 9.74 0.28 -32.86
C GLY A 29 9.95 1.36 -31.78
N LEU A 30 8.97 1.60 -30.92
CA LEU A 30 9.08 2.50 -29.77
C LEU A 30 9.33 1.67 -28.51
N GLU A 31 10.58 1.30 -28.29
CA GLU A 31 10.97 0.46 -27.16
C GLU A 31 10.61 1.09 -25.82
N VAL A 32 9.89 0.34 -24.99
CA VAL A 32 9.57 0.73 -23.63
C VAL A 32 10.61 0.13 -22.67
N GLU A 33 11.52 0.95 -22.18
CA GLU A 33 12.61 0.53 -21.30
C GLU A 33 12.12 0.22 -19.89
N HIS A 34 11.17 0.99 -19.37
CA HIS A 34 10.70 0.86 -18.02
C HIS A 34 9.24 1.32 -17.85
N VAL A 35 8.49 0.57 -17.06
CA VAL A 35 7.13 0.93 -16.64
C VAL A 35 7.12 1.12 -15.13
N HIS A 36 6.77 2.31 -14.69
CA HIS A 36 6.58 2.62 -13.28
C HIS A 36 5.10 2.53 -12.94
N ASP A 37 4.70 1.48 -12.22
CA ASP A 37 3.34 1.25 -11.77
C ASP A 37 3.29 1.21 -10.23
N PRO A 38 2.98 2.33 -9.57
CA PRO A 38 2.85 2.37 -8.11
C PRO A 38 1.71 1.50 -7.59
N ALA A 39 0.65 1.33 -8.37
CA ALA A 39 -0.49 0.53 -7.97
C ALA A 39 -0.13 -0.95 -7.82
N ALA A 40 0.74 -1.48 -8.69
CA ALA A 40 1.23 -2.85 -8.57
C ALA A 40 2.02 -3.07 -7.27
N GLN A 41 2.79 -2.06 -6.84
CA GLN A 41 3.54 -2.14 -5.58
C GLN A 41 2.65 -2.10 -4.33
N LEU A 42 1.47 -1.50 -4.46
CA LEU A 42 0.52 -1.34 -3.36
C LEU A 42 -0.62 -2.37 -3.40
N ALA A 43 -0.60 -3.29 -4.35
CA ALA A 43 -1.68 -4.26 -4.55
C ALA A 43 -1.90 -5.20 -3.35
N SER A 44 -0.87 -5.44 -2.53
CA SER A 44 -0.96 -6.25 -1.33
C SER A 44 -1.50 -5.51 -0.10
N PHE A 45 -1.59 -4.19 -0.16
CA PHE A 45 -2.15 -3.39 0.91
C PHE A 45 -3.67 -3.32 0.80
N ARG A 46 -4.34 -3.26 1.94
CA ARG A 46 -5.79 -3.16 2.03
C ARG A 46 -6.21 -1.95 2.87
N ILE A 47 -7.35 -1.39 2.56
CA ILE A 47 -7.99 -0.42 3.45
C ILE A 47 -8.65 -1.20 4.58
N ALA A 48 -8.39 -0.80 5.79
CA ALA A 48 -8.90 -1.43 7.00
C ALA A 48 -9.57 -0.41 7.91
N HIS A 49 -10.52 -0.89 8.70
CA HIS A 49 -11.26 -0.09 9.66
C HIS A 49 -10.95 -0.55 11.08
N VAL A 50 -10.49 0.36 11.92
CA VAL A 50 -10.20 0.08 13.33
C VAL A 50 -11.51 0.00 14.10
N LEU A 51 -11.87 -1.19 14.55
CA LEU A 51 -13.09 -1.44 15.33
C LEU A 51 -12.91 -1.06 16.79
N ASP A 52 -11.72 -1.32 17.34
CA ASP A 52 -11.37 -0.98 18.71
C ASP A 52 -9.86 -0.74 18.84
N ALA A 53 -9.47 0.12 19.78
CA ALA A 53 -8.07 0.43 20.05
C ALA A 53 -7.87 0.56 21.56
N GLN A 54 -7.03 -0.31 22.12
CA GLN A 54 -6.74 -0.34 23.55
C GLN A 54 -5.24 -0.21 23.79
N ARG A 55 -4.87 0.37 24.91
CA ARG A 55 -3.45 0.48 25.29
C ARG A 55 -2.87 -0.92 25.52
N HIS A 56 -1.67 -1.16 25.01
CA HIS A 56 -0.99 -2.43 25.23
C HIS A 56 -0.61 -2.60 26.71
N PRO A 57 -0.88 -3.73 27.37
CA PRO A 57 -0.68 -3.90 28.81
C PRO A 57 0.79 -3.82 29.24
N ASN A 58 1.72 -4.15 28.35
CA ASN A 58 3.14 -4.23 28.65
C ASN A 58 4.01 -3.19 27.89
N ALA A 59 3.37 -2.24 27.20
CA ALA A 59 4.11 -1.25 26.42
C ALA A 59 3.32 0.06 26.27
N ASP A 60 3.76 1.09 26.96
CA ASP A 60 3.04 2.37 27.03
C ASP A 60 2.89 3.10 25.68
N LYS A 61 3.77 2.80 24.73
CA LYS A 61 3.77 3.43 23.40
C LYS A 61 3.04 2.62 22.34
N LEU A 62 2.52 1.46 22.69
CA LEU A 62 1.82 0.57 21.77
C LEU A 62 0.33 0.48 22.08
N GLN A 63 -0.45 0.24 21.05
CA GLN A 63 -1.88 -0.02 21.16
C GLN A 63 -2.22 -1.34 20.51
N VAL A 64 -3.13 -2.09 21.12
CA VAL A 64 -3.72 -3.28 20.53
C VAL A 64 -5.00 -2.87 19.84
N CYS A 65 -5.06 -3.06 18.54
CA CYS A 65 -6.19 -2.68 17.71
C CYS A 65 -6.87 -3.91 17.15
N MET A 66 -8.19 -3.92 17.20
CA MET A 66 -9.00 -4.85 16.42
C MET A 66 -9.37 -4.19 15.11
N VAL A 67 -9.02 -4.82 13.99
CA VAL A 67 -9.12 -4.22 12.67
C VAL A 67 -9.92 -5.10 11.74
N ASP A 68 -10.93 -4.51 11.12
CA ASP A 68 -11.67 -5.14 10.02
C ASP A 68 -10.95 -4.87 8.71
N VAL A 69 -10.49 -5.92 8.07
CA VAL A 69 -9.77 -5.89 6.79
C VAL A 69 -10.63 -6.31 5.61
N GLY A 70 -11.94 -6.49 5.84
CA GLY A 70 -12.88 -6.97 4.83
C GLY A 70 -12.97 -8.49 4.71
N ASP A 71 -12.30 -9.21 5.58
CA ASP A 71 -12.42 -10.67 5.71
C ASP A 71 -13.51 -11.04 6.74
N ASN A 72 -13.84 -12.32 6.86
CA ASN A 72 -14.92 -12.79 7.72
C ASN A 72 -14.68 -12.59 9.24
N ALA A 73 -13.46 -12.25 9.64
CA ALA A 73 -13.11 -12.04 11.04
C ALA A 73 -12.17 -10.85 11.21
N PRO A 74 -12.32 -10.05 12.26
CA PRO A 74 -11.39 -8.99 12.58
C PRO A 74 -10.02 -9.55 12.98
N VAL A 75 -8.97 -8.81 12.63
CA VAL A 75 -7.58 -9.15 12.93
C VAL A 75 -7.08 -8.29 14.08
N GLN A 76 -6.38 -8.91 15.03
CA GLN A 76 -5.71 -8.19 16.10
C GLN A 76 -4.35 -7.71 15.62
N VAL A 77 -4.09 -6.43 15.78
CA VAL A 77 -2.86 -5.79 15.34
C VAL A 77 -2.28 -4.92 16.46
N VAL A 78 -0.97 -5.00 16.64
CA VAL A 78 -0.25 -4.10 17.54
C VAL A 78 0.27 -2.91 16.76
N CYS A 79 -0.12 -1.71 17.16
CA CYS A 79 0.17 -0.47 16.46
C CYS A 79 0.93 0.51 17.35
N GLY A 80 2.01 1.06 16.83
CA GLY A 80 2.80 2.12 17.49
C GLY A 80 2.39 3.54 17.10
N ALA A 81 1.35 3.70 16.29
CA ALA A 81 0.90 5.01 15.85
C ALA A 81 0.15 5.76 16.98
N PRO A 82 0.55 6.98 17.30
CA PRO A 82 -0.09 7.75 18.36
C PRO A 82 -1.53 8.17 18.02
N ASN A 83 -1.89 8.14 16.76
CA ASN A 83 -3.21 8.49 16.25
C ASN A 83 -4.16 7.29 16.09
N ALA A 84 -3.74 6.10 16.48
CA ALA A 84 -4.59 4.91 16.43
C ALA A 84 -5.80 5.09 17.35
N ARG A 85 -6.99 4.98 16.80
CA ARG A 85 -8.26 5.15 17.53
C ARG A 85 -9.38 4.35 16.87
N LYS A 86 -10.39 4.05 17.65
CA LYS A 86 -11.62 3.45 17.14
C LYS A 86 -12.25 4.30 16.04
N GLY A 87 -12.70 3.67 14.97
CA GLY A 87 -13.33 4.33 13.83
C GLY A 87 -12.36 4.88 12.79
N LEU A 88 -11.06 4.73 12.99
CA LEU A 88 -10.06 5.16 12.01
C LEU A 88 -10.07 4.22 10.81
N LYS A 89 -10.08 4.78 9.62
CA LYS A 89 -9.76 4.06 8.39
C LYS A 89 -8.27 4.19 8.11
N THR A 90 -7.61 3.08 7.86
CA THR A 90 -6.16 3.03 7.69
C THR A 90 -5.76 1.99 6.66
N VAL A 91 -4.49 1.93 6.36
CA VAL A 91 -3.93 0.94 5.46
C VAL A 91 -3.41 -0.23 6.28
N PHE A 92 -3.85 -1.43 5.93
CA PHE A 92 -3.38 -2.68 6.51
C PHE A 92 -2.42 -3.39 5.56
N SER A 93 -1.31 -3.83 6.11
CA SER A 93 -0.32 -4.65 5.41
C SER A 93 -0.35 -6.06 6.00
N PRO A 94 -0.70 -7.09 5.22
CA PRO A 94 -0.63 -8.48 5.68
C PRO A 94 0.80 -8.87 6.06
N PRO A 95 0.98 -9.84 6.97
CA PRO A 95 2.29 -10.38 7.30
C PRO A 95 3.05 -10.87 6.05
N GLY A 96 4.34 -10.57 5.98
CA GLY A 96 5.17 -10.92 4.84
C GLY A 96 5.12 -9.96 3.65
N THR A 97 4.31 -8.91 3.73
CA THR A 97 4.25 -7.88 2.68
C THR A 97 5.47 -6.97 2.76
N TYR A 98 6.09 -6.72 1.60
CA TYR A 98 7.14 -5.71 1.49
C TYR A 98 6.55 -4.30 1.62
N ILE A 99 7.05 -3.53 2.56
CA ILE A 99 6.67 -2.13 2.74
C ILE A 99 7.74 -1.27 2.06
N PRO A 100 7.38 -0.51 1.01
CA PRO A 100 8.35 0.36 0.36
C PRO A 100 8.93 1.36 1.36
N PRO A 101 10.25 1.60 1.33
CA PRO A 101 10.87 2.54 2.24
C PRO A 101 10.27 3.94 2.03
N LYS A 102 9.94 4.59 3.12
CA LYS A 102 9.57 6.00 3.09
C LYS A 102 10.75 6.78 2.51
N ARG A 103 10.49 7.70 1.62
CA ARG A 103 11.51 8.52 0.92
C ARG A 103 12.24 9.50 1.83
N SER A 104 12.23 9.30 3.12
CA SER A 104 13.01 10.04 4.09
C SER A 104 14.31 9.30 4.36
N GLU A 105 15.38 10.01 4.41
CA GLU A 105 16.76 9.55 4.58
C GLU A 105 17.04 8.80 5.88
N GLU A 106 16.05 8.57 6.69
CA GLU A 106 16.19 7.84 7.93
C GLU A 106 15.73 6.39 7.75
N HIS A 107 16.71 5.55 7.52
CA HIS A 107 16.54 4.12 7.51
C HIS A 107 16.44 3.58 8.91
N THR A 108 15.29 3.70 9.46
CA THR A 108 15.00 2.86 10.58
C THR A 108 14.00 1.84 10.17
N SER A 109 14.46 0.85 9.45
CA SER A 109 13.46 0.09 9.17
C SER A 109 13.49 -1.28 9.16
N GLU A 110 13.73 -1.77 10.20
CA GLU A 110 13.28 -3.09 10.53
C GLU A 110 11.91 -3.02 11.17
N LEU A 111 10.91 -2.76 10.37
CA LEU A 111 9.54 -3.05 10.74
C LEU A 111 9.36 -4.56 10.71
N GLN A 112 9.92 -5.21 11.69
CA GLN A 112 9.78 -6.63 11.90
C GLN A 112 8.51 -6.98 12.68
N SER A 113 7.63 -6.06 12.88
CA SER A 113 6.35 -6.39 13.46
C SER A 113 5.53 -7.13 12.41
N ARG A 114 5.22 -8.35 12.70
CA ARG A 114 4.44 -9.24 11.84
C ARG A 114 3.00 -8.75 11.62
N GLU A 115 2.58 -7.77 12.37
CA GLU A 115 1.23 -7.25 12.37
C GLU A 115 1.29 -5.74 12.61
N THR A 116 1.56 -4.97 11.56
CA THR A 116 1.69 -3.51 11.66
C THR A 116 0.65 -2.82 10.81
N ILE A 117 -0.11 -1.91 11.40
CA ILE A 117 -0.90 -0.94 10.65
C ILE A 117 0.04 0.18 10.22
N SER A 118 0.21 0.35 8.93
CA SER A 118 0.86 1.50 8.37
C SER A 118 -0.16 2.62 8.18
N TYR A 119 0.22 3.83 8.56
CA TYR A 119 -0.62 5.02 8.44
C TYR A 119 0.03 6.04 7.51
N ALA A 120 -0.78 6.81 6.90
CA ALA A 120 -0.33 7.91 6.06
C ALA A 120 0.06 9.15 6.90
#